data_cb6cc0f4487bc1718a631a09a5fb7adc
#
_entry.id   cb6cc0f4487bc1718a631a09a5fb7adc
#
_cell.length_a   1.000
_cell.length_b   1.000
_cell.length_c   1.000
_cell.angle_alpha   90.00
_cell.angle_beta   90.00
_cell.angle_gamma   90.00
#
_symmetry.space_group_name_H-M   'P 1'
#
loop_
_entity.id
_entity.type
_entity.pdbx_description
1 polymer ?
#
loop_
_entity_poly.entity_id
_entity_poly.type
_entity_poly.pdbx_seq_one_letter_code
_entity_poly.pdbx_strand_id
1 'polypeptide(L)' 'SSDLTEAQKNVVVVNSAFAIHVICPEKTIEECITLAKESLESGRALNTLKKFIELNN' A
#
# COMPACT_ATOMS: atom_id res chain seq x y z
N SER A 1 18.83 -3.24 -4.96
CA SER A 1 18.09 -2.24 -4.27
C SER A 1 16.60 -2.51 -4.36
N SER A 2 15.91 -2.12 -3.34
CA SER A 2 14.47 -2.33 -3.24
C SER A 2 13.68 -1.11 -3.71
N ASP A 3 14.32 -0.20 -4.40
CA ASP A 3 13.64 1.02 -4.83
C ASP A 3 12.60 0.74 -5.89
N LEU A 4 11.39 1.19 -5.62
CA LEU A 4 10.29 1.06 -6.57
C LEU A 4 10.31 2.24 -7.54
N THR A 5 9.94 1.98 -8.79
CA THR A 5 9.72 3.06 -9.74
C THR A 5 8.46 3.83 -9.34
N GLU A 6 8.29 5.03 -9.90
CA GLU A 6 7.07 5.80 -9.65
C GLU A 6 5.83 5.04 -10.09
N ALA A 7 5.91 4.35 -11.22
CA ALA A 7 4.79 3.55 -11.69
C ALA A 7 4.44 2.44 -10.70
N GLN A 8 5.46 1.76 -10.18
CA GLN A 8 5.25 0.70 -9.20
C GLN A 8 4.67 1.24 -7.90
N LYS A 9 5.16 2.40 -7.45
CA LYS A 9 4.62 3.05 -6.25
C LYS A 9 3.14 3.38 -6.43
N ASN A 10 2.77 3.91 -7.59
CA ASN A 10 1.39 4.25 -7.87
C ASN A 10 0.49 3.03 -7.82
N VAL A 11 0.94 1.92 -8.40
CA VAL A 11 0.18 0.67 -8.36
C VAL A 11 -0.02 0.21 -6.91
N VAL A 12 1.04 0.24 -6.11
CA VAL A 12 0.97 -0.17 -4.71
C VAL A 12 -0.01 0.73 -3.94
N VAL A 13 0.07 2.04 -4.16
CA VAL A 13 -0.81 2.99 -3.48
C VAL A 13 -2.27 2.72 -3.84
N VAL A 14 -2.57 2.54 -5.12
CA VAL A 14 -3.95 2.29 -5.57
C VAL A 14 -4.49 0.99 -4.98
N ASN A 15 -3.73 -0.08 -5.06
CA ASN A 15 -4.17 -1.37 -4.54
C ASN A 15 -4.34 -1.32 -3.02
N SER A 16 -3.43 -0.65 -2.32
CA SER A 16 -3.53 -0.49 -0.87
C SER A 16 -4.75 0.35 -0.49
N ALA A 17 -5.02 1.40 -1.24
CA ALA A 17 -6.19 2.25 -0.99
C ALA A 17 -7.48 1.45 -1.15
N PHE A 18 -7.58 0.62 -2.17
CA PHE A 18 -8.74 -0.25 -2.33
C PHE A 18 -8.91 -1.20 -1.16
N ALA A 19 -7.83 -1.81 -0.71
CA ALA A 19 -7.88 -2.72 0.43
C ALA A 19 -8.36 -1.99 1.68
N ILE A 20 -7.84 -0.79 1.93
CA ILE A 20 -8.25 0.02 3.07
C ILE A 20 -9.73 0.36 2.96
N HIS A 21 -10.19 0.71 1.77
CA HIS A 21 -11.59 1.08 1.56
C HIS A 21 -12.54 -0.11 1.81
N VAL A 22 -12.11 -1.31 1.47
CA VAL A 22 -12.89 -2.52 1.74
C VAL A 22 -13.02 -2.73 3.25
N ILE A 23 -11.94 -2.51 3.99
CA ILE A 23 -11.94 -2.70 5.45
C ILE A 23 -12.68 -1.56 6.15
N CYS A 24 -12.50 -0.34 5.65
CA CYS A 24 -13.08 0.86 6.25
C CYS A 24 -13.90 1.62 5.22
N PRO A 25 -15.10 1.12 4.88
CA PRO A 25 -15.91 1.72 3.82
C PRO A 25 -16.41 3.13 4.16
N GLU A 26 -16.37 3.52 5.41
CA GLU A 26 -16.75 4.87 5.82
C GLU A 26 -15.72 5.92 5.44
N LYS A 27 -14.49 5.50 5.12
CA LYS A 27 -13.45 6.43 4.65
C LYS A 27 -13.60 6.68 3.16
N THR A 28 -13.34 7.92 2.75
CA THR A 28 -13.35 8.23 1.33
C THR A 28 -12.14 7.60 0.63
N ILE A 29 -12.23 7.46 -0.68
CA ILE A 29 -11.09 6.95 -1.47
C ILE A 29 -9.87 7.88 -1.28
N GLU A 30 -10.10 9.18 -1.20
CA GLU A 30 -9.02 10.14 -0.99
C GLU A 30 -8.30 9.90 0.32
N GLU A 31 -9.05 9.64 1.38
CA GLU A 31 -8.47 9.30 2.68
C GLU A 31 -7.68 8.00 2.61
N CYS A 32 -8.22 7.01 1.90
CA CYS A 32 -7.53 5.73 1.73
C CYS A 32 -6.22 5.90 0.97
N ILE A 33 -6.23 6.72 -0.06
CA ILE A 33 -5.02 7.01 -0.84
C ILE A 33 -3.97 7.68 0.04
N THR A 34 -4.39 8.66 0.86
CA THR A 34 -3.48 9.33 1.77
C THR A 34 -2.85 8.35 2.76
N LEU A 35 -3.66 7.48 3.34
CA LEU A 35 -3.15 6.46 4.26
C LEU A 35 -2.18 5.51 3.57
N ALA A 36 -2.50 5.11 2.34
CA ALA A 36 -1.64 4.23 1.57
C ALA A 36 -0.29 4.89 1.28
N LYS A 37 -0.30 6.15 0.91
CA LYS A 37 0.94 6.90 0.65
C LYS A 37 1.78 7.02 1.91
N GLU A 38 1.16 7.35 3.03
CA GLU A 38 1.86 7.45 4.29
C GLU A 38 2.50 6.11 4.69
N SER A 39 1.78 5.02 4.49
CA SER A 39 2.31 3.69 4.79
C SER A 39 3.50 3.37 3.91
N LEU A 40 3.43 3.72 2.63
CA LEU A 40 4.52 3.48 1.70
C LEU A 40 5.76 4.30 2.06
N GLU A 41 5.56 5.57 2.39
CA GLU A 41 6.66 6.45 2.78
C GLU A 41 7.34 6.00 4.06
N SER A 42 6.58 5.46 5.00
CA SER A 42 7.13 4.97 6.27
C SER A 42 7.76 3.59 6.12
N GLY A 43 7.62 2.94 4.97
CA GLY A 43 8.14 1.61 4.72
C GLY A 43 7.27 0.48 5.26
N ARG A 44 6.20 0.79 5.96
CA ARG A 44 5.37 -0.26 6.55
C ARG A 44 4.66 -1.11 5.51
N ALA A 45 4.13 -0.48 4.48
CA ALA A 45 3.46 -1.21 3.40
C ALA A 45 4.43 -2.14 2.69
N LEU A 46 5.66 -1.67 2.44
CA LEU A 46 6.68 -2.48 1.78
C LEU A 46 7.08 -3.66 2.66
N ASN A 47 7.27 -3.44 3.95
CA ASN A 47 7.62 -4.51 4.87
C ASN A 47 6.53 -5.56 4.95
N THR A 48 5.27 -5.13 4.99
CA THR A 48 4.14 -6.05 5.01
C THR A 48 4.09 -6.89 3.75
N LEU A 49 4.32 -6.25 2.61
CA LEU A 49 4.33 -6.95 1.33
C LEU A 49 5.46 -7.97 1.26
N LYS A 50 6.65 -7.60 1.73
CA LYS A 50 7.78 -8.52 1.77
C LYS A 50 7.48 -9.76 2.62
N LYS A 51 6.90 -9.56 3.79
CA LYS A 51 6.52 -10.67 4.66
C LYS A 51 5.51 -11.58 3.99
N PHE A 52 4.55 -10.99 3.31
CA PHE A 52 3.54 -11.76 2.59
C PHE A 52 4.17 -12.63 1.50
N ILE A 53 5.08 -12.05 0.74
CA ILE A 53 5.80 -12.79 -0.31
C ILE A 53 6.62 -13.92 0.29
N GLU A 54 7.33 -13.66 1.38
CA GLU A 54 8.14 -14.68 2.06
C GLU A 54 7.30 -15.85 2.54
N LEU A 55 6.12 -15.55 3.08
CA LEU A 55 5.23 -16.60 3.60
C LEU A 55 4.65 -17.46 2.49
N ASN A 56 4.56 -16.93 1.28
CA ASN A 56 3.95 -17.64 0.15
C ASN A 56 4.96 -18.26 -0.80
N ASN A 57 6.23 -18.13 -0.52
CA ASN A 57 7.26 -18.74 -1.36
C ASN A 57 7.54 -20.17 -0.96
#